data_948aab88e3af9d8752d6d51e2d074002
#
_entry.id   948aab88e3af9d8752d6d51e2d074002
#
_cell.length_a   1.000
_cell.length_b   1.000
_cell.length_c   1.000
_cell.angle_alpha   90.00
_cell.angle_beta   90.00
_cell.angle_gamma   90.00
#
_symmetry.space_group_name_H-M   'P 1'
#
loop_
_entity.id
_entity.type
_entity.pdbx_description
1 polymer ?
#
loop_
_entity_poly.entity_id
_entity_poly.type
_entity_poly.pdbx_seq_one_letter_code
_entity_poly.pdbx_strand_id
1 'polypeptide(L)'
;MAKRESSAKSVTFDAMVRQIREKQFAPVYLLHGEEPFFIDRLCKMFEESILEPDERDFNQVVLYGKDTEADMVLANAKQFPFGSPYRVVILKEAKELKHIELLDAYVQNPSPQTIFIVCYKYGTMKAAQTKAYASHGVVFHSEGIKDWNLNAWIQNLAEQTFNYRLSPQTAAVLGEHIGNDLSRIYTEFQKLQVVIPAGSEITPDIVEKYIGISKEYNIFELQEALGSRNLSKAYNIMLNFTLHLKENPNIRTITMLYSFYHKMIRYHLSPDKSNDALRTIFGNLPPSIMARNVGFANNHTMPQLTRIISILREYDLKCKGVDSSNDDAELLKEMIYKITHV
;
A
#
# COMPACT_ATOMS: atom_id res chain seq x y z
N MET A 1 10.38 34.81 25.68
CA MET A 1 9.10 34.09 25.62
C MET A 1 8.94 33.52 24.21
N ALA A 2 9.28 32.26 24.01
CA ALA A 2 9.16 31.61 22.72
C ALA A 2 7.70 31.19 22.52
N LYS A 3 7.04 31.72 21.48
CA LYS A 3 5.74 31.26 21.01
C LYS A 3 5.92 29.82 20.52
N ARG A 4 5.37 28.83 21.22
CA ARG A 4 5.12 27.50 20.70
C ARG A 4 4.16 27.66 19.52
N GLU A 5 4.66 27.46 18.31
CA GLU A 5 3.82 27.19 17.15
C GLU A 5 3.05 25.91 17.43
N SER A 6 1.74 26.02 17.62
CA SER A 6 0.86 24.85 17.62
C SER A 6 0.81 24.33 16.19
N SER A 7 1.61 23.32 15.90
CA SER A 7 1.37 22.49 14.71
C SER A 7 -0.06 21.95 14.84
N ALA A 8 -0.96 22.32 13.92
CA ALA A 8 -2.28 21.73 13.83
C ALA A 8 -2.09 20.20 13.79
N LYS A 9 -2.58 19.48 14.82
CA LYS A 9 -2.46 18.04 14.87
C LYS A 9 -3.20 17.46 13.66
N SER A 10 -2.47 16.87 12.74
CA SER A 10 -3.06 16.09 11.66
C SER A 10 -3.96 15.02 12.29
N VAL A 11 -5.22 14.99 11.85
CA VAL A 11 -6.18 14.00 12.32
C VAL A 11 -5.81 12.64 11.72
N THR A 12 -5.83 11.58 12.53
CA THR A 12 -5.53 10.22 12.05
C THR A 12 -6.71 9.65 11.25
N PHE A 13 -6.44 8.65 10.40
CA PHE A 13 -7.48 7.95 9.63
C PHE A 13 -8.59 7.40 10.55
N ASP A 14 -8.23 6.72 11.64
CA ASP A 14 -9.19 6.13 12.58
C ASP A 14 -10.03 7.19 13.29
N ALA A 15 -9.44 8.34 13.62
CA ALA A 15 -10.18 9.46 14.19
C ALA A 15 -11.20 10.04 13.20
N MET A 16 -10.83 10.16 11.91
CA MET A 16 -11.76 10.56 10.84
C MET A 16 -12.91 9.58 10.68
N VAL A 17 -12.59 8.27 10.62
CA VAL A 17 -13.61 7.20 10.55
C VAL A 17 -14.59 7.29 11.72
N ARG A 18 -14.09 7.54 12.94
CA ARG A 18 -14.93 7.71 14.12
C ARG A 18 -15.86 8.92 14.00
N GLN A 19 -15.32 10.10 13.63
CA GLN A 19 -16.12 11.31 13.45
C GLN A 19 -17.23 11.13 12.42
N ILE A 20 -16.93 10.46 11.29
CA ILE A 20 -17.94 10.17 10.26
C ILE A 20 -19.04 9.26 10.81
N ARG A 21 -18.70 8.19 11.53
CA ARG A 21 -19.65 7.24 12.12
C ARG A 21 -20.53 7.89 13.20
N GLU A 22 -19.96 8.82 13.97
CA GLU A 22 -20.68 9.59 15.00
C GLU A 22 -21.46 10.76 14.42
N LYS A 23 -21.48 10.92 13.09
CA LYS A 23 -22.14 12.03 12.37
C LYS A 23 -21.69 13.42 12.87
N GLN A 24 -20.42 13.56 13.28
CA GLN A 24 -19.82 14.81 13.74
C GLN A 24 -19.09 15.48 12.57
N PHE A 25 -19.82 16.33 11.83
CA PHE A 25 -19.28 16.92 10.62
C PHE A 25 -18.80 18.35 10.82
N ALA A 26 -17.62 18.67 10.29
CA ALA A 26 -17.12 20.02 10.11
C ALA A 26 -17.57 20.61 8.78
N PRO A 27 -17.63 21.93 8.63
CA PRO A 27 -18.05 22.55 7.39
C PRO A 27 -17.09 22.33 6.22
N VAL A 28 -15.81 22.09 6.50
CA VAL A 28 -14.79 21.93 5.46
C VAL A 28 -13.83 20.80 5.81
N TYR A 29 -13.50 19.98 4.81
CA TYR A 29 -12.51 18.93 4.89
C TYR A 29 -11.48 19.05 3.77
N LEU A 30 -10.20 18.94 4.10
CA LEU A 30 -9.11 18.75 3.16
C LEU A 30 -8.50 17.38 3.37
N LEU A 31 -8.65 16.49 2.40
CA LEU A 31 -8.01 15.18 2.36
C LEU A 31 -6.90 15.25 1.32
N HIS A 32 -5.63 15.25 1.75
CA HIS A 32 -4.49 15.40 0.83
C HIS A 32 -3.34 14.48 1.19
N GLY A 33 -2.47 14.18 0.23
CA GLY A 33 -1.27 13.37 0.45
C GLY A 33 -0.90 12.48 -0.74
N GLU A 34 0.19 11.75 -0.57
CA GLU A 34 0.73 10.87 -1.62
C GLU A 34 -0.02 9.53 -1.70
N GLU A 35 -0.64 9.07 -0.62
CA GLU A 35 -1.37 7.80 -0.59
C GLU A 35 -2.86 8.00 -0.90
N PRO A 36 -3.34 7.59 -2.08
CA PRO A 36 -4.73 7.80 -2.48
C PRO A 36 -5.72 6.91 -1.73
N PHE A 37 -5.31 5.73 -1.27
CA PHE A 37 -6.20 4.74 -0.67
C PHE A 37 -7.02 5.30 0.49
N PHE A 38 -6.37 5.96 1.46
CA PHE A 38 -7.06 6.51 2.62
C PHE A 38 -7.98 7.68 2.25
N ILE A 39 -7.58 8.50 1.28
CA ILE A 39 -8.40 9.61 0.77
C ILE A 39 -9.67 9.06 0.12
N ASP A 40 -9.55 8.08 -0.76
CA ASP A 40 -10.69 7.47 -1.45
C ASP A 40 -11.64 6.75 -0.48
N ARG A 41 -11.09 6.09 0.55
CA ARG A 41 -11.89 5.45 1.61
C ARG A 41 -12.69 6.45 2.42
N LEU A 42 -12.07 7.54 2.88
CA LEU A 42 -12.76 8.60 3.60
C LEU A 42 -13.79 9.30 2.71
N CYS A 43 -13.43 9.61 1.47
CA CYS A 43 -14.33 10.22 0.50
C CYS A 43 -15.60 9.37 0.32
N LYS A 44 -15.45 8.07 0.10
CA LYS A 44 -16.60 7.15 -0.02
C LYS A 44 -17.45 7.10 1.25
N MET A 45 -16.82 7.09 2.43
CA MET A 45 -17.54 7.14 3.70
C MET A 45 -18.36 8.44 3.85
N PHE A 46 -17.82 9.58 3.46
CA PHE A 46 -18.56 10.85 3.44
C PHE A 46 -19.74 10.80 2.47
N GLU A 47 -19.55 10.26 1.26
CA GLU A 47 -20.62 10.10 0.26
C GLU A 47 -21.81 9.27 0.79
N GLU A 48 -21.50 8.25 1.61
CA GLU A 48 -22.49 7.28 2.06
C GLU A 48 -23.10 7.60 3.43
N SER A 49 -22.49 8.50 4.23
CA SER A 49 -22.86 8.65 5.65
C SER A 49 -23.47 9.99 6.03
N ILE A 50 -23.29 11.05 5.23
CA ILE A 50 -23.76 12.39 5.58
C ILE A 50 -25.26 12.50 5.41
N LEU A 51 -25.75 12.09 4.24
CA LEU A 51 -27.16 12.19 3.85
C LEU A 51 -27.82 10.81 3.72
N GLU A 52 -29.10 10.76 4.00
CA GLU A 52 -29.87 9.55 3.71
C GLU A 52 -30.02 9.38 2.16
N PRO A 53 -30.27 8.17 1.66
CA PRO A 53 -30.26 7.89 0.22
C PRO A 53 -31.18 8.78 -0.61
N ASP A 54 -32.37 9.08 -0.12
CA ASP A 54 -33.40 9.92 -0.76
C ASP A 54 -33.06 11.42 -0.76
N GLU A 55 -32.19 11.88 0.14
CA GLU A 55 -31.73 13.27 0.21
C GLU A 55 -30.58 13.56 -0.77
N ARG A 56 -29.83 12.51 -1.18
CA ARG A 56 -28.59 12.68 -1.96
C ARG A 56 -28.82 13.28 -3.33
N ASP A 57 -29.86 12.90 -4.02
CA ASP A 57 -30.13 13.36 -5.39
C ASP A 57 -30.26 14.90 -5.48
N PHE A 58 -30.74 15.54 -4.40
CA PHE A 58 -30.95 16.98 -4.36
C PHE A 58 -29.85 17.74 -3.61
N ASN A 59 -29.19 17.09 -2.65
CA ASN A 59 -28.29 17.76 -1.71
C ASN A 59 -26.84 17.33 -1.79
N GLN A 60 -26.47 16.31 -2.59
CA GLN A 60 -25.10 15.88 -2.78
C GLN A 60 -24.64 16.13 -4.21
N VAL A 61 -23.49 16.74 -4.37
CA VAL A 61 -22.84 16.88 -5.67
C VAL A 61 -21.39 16.43 -5.58
N VAL A 62 -20.98 15.59 -6.54
CA VAL A 62 -19.61 15.15 -6.70
C VAL A 62 -19.06 15.77 -7.98
N LEU A 63 -18.00 16.55 -7.84
CA LEU A 63 -17.33 17.25 -8.93
C LEU A 63 -15.90 16.71 -9.09
N TYR A 64 -15.43 16.65 -10.32
CA TYR A 64 -14.05 16.22 -10.62
C TYR A 64 -13.24 17.42 -11.08
N GLY A 65 -12.06 17.64 -10.49
CA GLY A 65 -11.24 18.82 -10.77
C GLY A 65 -10.88 19.01 -12.25
N LYS A 66 -10.79 17.90 -13.01
CA LYS A 66 -10.54 17.92 -14.45
C LYS A 66 -11.74 18.44 -15.28
N ASP A 67 -12.96 18.16 -14.80
CA ASP A 67 -14.18 18.36 -15.56
C ASP A 67 -15.02 19.57 -15.06
N THR A 68 -14.48 20.36 -14.13
CA THR A 68 -15.16 21.50 -13.52
C THR A 68 -14.25 22.73 -13.41
N GLU A 69 -14.84 23.87 -13.17
CA GLU A 69 -14.19 25.14 -12.92
C GLU A 69 -14.40 25.57 -11.45
N ALA A 70 -13.47 26.35 -10.88
CA ALA A 70 -13.55 26.79 -9.47
C ALA A 70 -14.84 27.54 -9.14
N ASP A 71 -15.34 28.36 -10.06
CA ASP A 71 -16.59 29.10 -9.89
C ASP A 71 -17.80 28.17 -9.77
N MET A 72 -17.82 27.06 -10.52
CA MET A 72 -18.87 26.06 -10.43
C MET A 72 -18.85 25.33 -9.09
N VAL A 73 -17.66 25.00 -8.58
CA VAL A 73 -17.48 24.43 -7.24
C VAL A 73 -18.02 25.38 -6.18
N LEU A 74 -17.64 26.66 -6.26
CA LEU A 74 -18.11 27.70 -5.34
C LEU A 74 -19.61 27.94 -5.42
N ALA A 75 -20.18 27.95 -6.64
CA ALA A 75 -21.62 28.08 -6.83
C ALA A 75 -22.38 26.95 -6.13
N ASN A 76 -21.92 25.70 -6.27
CA ASN A 76 -22.52 24.55 -5.57
C ASN A 76 -22.36 24.63 -4.05
N ALA A 77 -21.18 25.05 -3.57
CA ALA A 77 -20.90 25.15 -2.13
C ALA A 77 -21.71 26.23 -1.41
N LYS A 78 -22.18 27.25 -2.14
CA LYS A 78 -23.00 28.34 -1.62
C LYS A 78 -24.51 28.09 -1.70
N GLN A 79 -24.95 27.00 -2.33
CA GLN A 79 -26.37 26.64 -2.40
C GLN A 79 -26.88 26.18 -1.04
N PHE A 80 -28.13 26.53 -0.74
CA PHE A 80 -28.81 26.00 0.44
C PHE A 80 -29.27 24.56 0.22
N PRO A 81 -29.31 23.74 1.28
CA PRO A 81 -29.89 22.40 1.19
C PRO A 81 -31.37 22.47 0.96
N PHE A 82 -31.90 21.47 0.26
CA PHE A 82 -33.35 21.33 -0.01
C PHE A 82 -33.92 20.19 0.84
N GLY A 83 -34.72 20.55 1.86
CA GLY A 83 -35.38 19.56 2.72
C GLY A 83 -34.43 18.67 3.57
N SER A 84 -33.16 19.05 3.70
CA SER A 84 -32.09 18.30 4.40
C SER A 84 -31.32 19.22 5.31
N PRO A 85 -30.67 18.72 6.37
CA PRO A 85 -29.82 19.53 7.24
C PRO A 85 -28.56 20.05 6.55
N TYR A 86 -28.06 19.32 5.54
CA TYR A 86 -26.78 19.65 4.89
C TYR A 86 -26.86 19.63 3.37
N ARG A 87 -26.11 20.53 2.75
CA ARG A 87 -25.62 20.43 1.37
C ARG A 87 -24.24 19.79 1.39
N VAL A 88 -24.01 18.78 0.58
CA VAL A 88 -22.72 18.07 0.49
C VAL A 88 -22.08 18.34 -0.86
N VAL A 89 -20.88 18.89 -0.86
CA VAL A 89 -20.10 19.15 -2.07
C VAL A 89 -18.76 18.45 -1.96
N ILE A 90 -18.49 17.53 -2.86
CA ILE A 90 -17.27 16.73 -2.88
C ILE A 90 -16.50 17.05 -4.14
N LEU A 91 -15.32 17.60 -3.97
CA LEU A 91 -14.38 17.84 -5.07
C LEU A 91 -13.33 16.73 -5.11
N LYS A 92 -13.47 15.80 -6.05
CA LYS A 92 -12.47 14.78 -6.35
C LYS A 92 -11.42 15.31 -7.33
N GLU A 93 -10.22 14.70 -7.28
CA GLU A 93 -9.11 15.08 -8.15
C GLU A 93 -8.81 16.59 -8.13
N ALA A 94 -8.89 17.17 -6.94
CA ALA A 94 -8.75 18.62 -6.75
C ALA A 94 -7.41 19.18 -7.25
N LYS A 95 -6.38 18.34 -7.41
CA LYS A 95 -5.08 18.72 -8.00
C LYS A 95 -5.20 19.17 -9.45
N GLU A 96 -6.19 18.64 -10.18
CA GLU A 96 -6.43 18.96 -11.59
C GLU A 96 -7.32 20.20 -11.78
N LEU A 97 -7.90 20.74 -10.69
CA LEU A 97 -8.74 21.94 -10.76
C LEU A 97 -7.88 23.18 -11.08
N LYS A 98 -8.20 23.87 -12.15
CA LYS A 98 -7.59 25.15 -12.48
C LYS A 98 -8.03 26.22 -11.47
N HIS A 99 -7.09 27.07 -11.07
CA HIS A 99 -7.36 28.16 -10.12
C HIS A 99 -7.96 27.71 -8.79
N ILE A 100 -7.48 26.57 -8.26
CA ILE A 100 -7.93 26.02 -6.97
C ILE A 100 -7.81 27.02 -5.81
N GLU A 101 -6.91 28.00 -5.92
CA GLU A 101 -6.73 29.08 -4.93
C GLU A 101 -7.99 29.95 -4.75
N LEU A 102 -8.89 30.00 -5.73
CA LEU A 102 -10.16 30.72 -5.59
C LEU A 102 -11.07 30.11 -4.51
N LEU A 103 -10.88 28.83 -4.16
CA LEU A 103 -11.61 28.19 -3.07
C LEU A 103 -11.21 28.73 -1.70
N ASP A 104 -10.03 29.34 -1.56
CA ASP A 104 -9.51 29.82 -0.28
C ASP A 104 -10.44 30.87 0.37
N ALA A 105 -11.07 31.72 -0.44
CA ALA A 105 -12.03 32.72 0.05
C ALA A 105 -13.28 32.09 0.68
N TYR A 106 -13.78 30.99 0.10
CA TYR A 106 -14.89 30.24 0.66
C TYR A 106 -14.52 29.50 1.95
N VAL A 107 -13.32 28.90 1.97
CA VAL A 107 -12.80 28.16 3.12
C VAL A 107 -12.67 29.07 4.36
N GLN A 108 -12.38 30.35 4.18
CA GLN A 108 -12.31 31.33 5.28
C GLN A 108 -13.67 31.67 5.89
N ASN A 109 -14.75 31.54 5.12
CA ASN A 109 -16.11 31.79 5.60
C ASN A 109 -17.10 30.79 5.00
N PRO A 110 -17.01 29.52 5.37
CA PRO A 110 -17.82 28.45 4.80
C PRO A 110 -19.29 28.58 5.22
N SER A 111 -20.19 28.15 4.36
CA SER A 111 -21.61 28.02 4.69
C SER A 111 -21.78 27.01 5.83
N PRO A 112 -22.48 27.34 6.92
CA PRO A 112 -22.67 26.42 8.04
C PRO A 112 -23.54 25.20 7.71
N GLN A 113 -24.33 25.27 6.64
CA GLN A 113 -25.17 24.17 6.17
C GLN A 113 -24.52 23.36 5.04
N THR A 114 -23.29 23.68 4.65
CA THR A 114 -22.57 22.95 3.60
C THR A 114 -21.42 22.18 4.22
N ILE A 115 -21.32 20.90 3.84
CA ILE A 115 -20.14 20.08 4.13
C ILE A 115 -19.34 20.00 2.83
N PHE A 116 -18.22 20.71 2.80
CA PHE A 116 -17.34 20.79 1.63
C PHE A 116 -16.10 19.92 1.81
N ILE A 117 -15.93 18.93 0.94
CA ILE A 117 -14.86 17.94 1.01
C ILE A 117 -13.96 18.06 -0.22
N VAL A 118 -12.68 18.33 0.00
CA VAL A 118 -11.66 18.48 -1.05
C VAL A 118 -10.69 17.30 -0.99
N CYS A 119 -10.68 16.48 -2.05
CA CYS A 119 -9.81 15.32 -2.19
C CYS A 119 -8.65 15.66 -3.14
N TYR A 120 -7.47 15.95 -2.56
CA TYR A 120 -6.25 16.32 -3.29
C TYR A 120 -5.24 15.17 -3.21
N LYS A 121 -5.31 14.25 -4.18
CA LYS A 121 -4.48 13.04 -4.26
C LYS A 121 -3.14 13.30 -4.94
N TYR A 122 -2.16 12.42 -4.67
CA TYR A 122 -0.83 12.41 -5.30
C TYR A 122 -0.05 13.71 -5.10
N GLY A 123 -0.13 14.26 -3.92
CA GLY A 123 0.62 15.46 -3.54
C GLY A 123 0.07 16.14 -2.30
N THR A 124 0.82 17.13 -1.85
CA THR A 124 0.49 17.97 -0.71
C THR A 124 0.06 19.36 -1.15
N MET A 125 -1.02 19.86 -0.61
CA MET A 125 -1.44 21.24 -0.81
C MET A 125 -0.47 22.20 -0.12
N LYS A 126 -0.31 23.43 -0.65
CA LYS A 126 0.59 24.44 -0.10
C LYS A 126 0.28 24.73 1.36
N ALA A 127 1.31 24.94 2.18
CA ALA A 127 1.16 25.16 3.63
C ALA A 127 0.19 26.29 4.01
N ALA A 128 0.16 27.39 3.24
CA ALA A 128 -0.76 28.51 3.48
C ALA A 128 -2.23 28.07 3.32
N GLN A 129 -2.54 27.32 2.28
CA GLN A 129 -3.87 26.78 2.01
C GLN A 129 -4.25 25.74 3.07
N THR A 130 -3.37 24.78 3.36
CA THR A 130 -3.58 23.78 4.42
C THR A 130 -3.92 24.43 5.76
N LYS A 131 -3.25 25.55 6.09
CA LYS A 131 -3.53 26.33 7.30
C LYS A 131 -4.93 26.97 7.28
N ALA A 132 -5.38 27.47 6.13
CA ALA A 132 -6.72 28.03 5.99
C ALA A 132 -7.79 26.96 6.23
N TYR A 133 -7.64 25.76 5.63
CA TYR A 133 -8.52 24.64 5.89
C TYR A 133 -8.52 24.19 7.36
N ALA A 134 -7.35 24.11 7.98
CA ALA A 134 -7.21 23.74 9.39
C ALA A 134 -7.85 24.72 10.38
N SER A 135 -7.99 26.00 9.99
CA SER A 135 -8.58 27.04 10.84
C SER A 135 -10.13 26.97 10.86
N HIS A 136 -10.75 26.42 9.83
CA HIS A 136 -12.21 26.43 9.66
C HIS A 136 -12.81 25.02 9.47
N GLY A 137 -11.97 23.99 9.47
CA GLY A 137 -12.39 22.61 9.23
C GLY A 137 -11.36 21.61 9.70
N VAL A 138 -11.31 20.48 9.01
CA VAL A 138 -10.45 19.35 9.32
C VAL A 138 -9.50 19.07 8.15
N VAL A 139 -8.23 18.85 8.47
CA VAL A 139 -7.20 18.46 7.51
C VAL A 139 -6.72 17.04 7.84
N PHE A 140 -6.80 16.17 6.86
CA PHE A 140 -6.24 14.84 6.89
C PHE A 140 -5.06 14.75 5.91
N HIS A 141 -3.88 14.39 6.41
CA HIS A 141 -2.70 14.14 5.59
C HIS A 141 -2.50 12.65 5.41
N SER A 142 -2.60 12.18 4.16
CA SER A 142 -2.46 10.78 3.80
C SER A 142 -1.03 10.45 3.41
N GLU A 143 -0.33 9.78 4.30
CA GLU A 143 1.03 9.27 4.05
C GLU A 143 0.99 7.80 3.66
N GLY A 144 1.90 7.39 2.77
CA GLY A 144 2.06 5.99 2.39
C GLY A 144 2.51 5.13 3.58
N ILE A 145 2.06 3.89 3.59
CA ILE A 145 2.53 2.90 4.57
C ILE A 145 3.96 2.52 4.22
N LYS A 146 4.86 2.66 5.18
CA LYS A 146 6.25 2.23 5.02
C LYS A 146 6.33 0.71 4.99
N ASP A 147 7.22 0.14 4.15
CA ASP A 147 7.32 -1.31 3.92
C ASP A 147 7.39 -2.13 5.20
N TRP A 148 8.08 -1.63 6.23
CA TRP A 148 8.18 -2.34 7.53
C TRP A 148 6.89 -2.34 8.35
N ASN A 149 5.93 -1.47 8.04
CA ASN A 149 4.63 -1.40 8.69
C ASN A 149 3.52 -2.11 7.88
N LEU A 150 3.80 -2.50 6.64
CA LEU A 150 2.81 -3.04 5.72
C LEU A 150 2.12 -4.29 6.28
N ASN A 151 2.90 -5.23 6.80
CA ASN A 151 2.37 -6.49 7.34
C ASN A 151 1.44 -6.25 8.55
N ALA A 152 1.82 -5.34 9.45
CA ALA A 152 0.98 -4.95 10.57
C ALA A 152 -0.31 -4.26 10.12
N TRP A 153 -0.21 -3.42 9.08
CA TRP A 153 -1.38 -2.78 8.49
C TRP A 153 -2.33 -3.79 7.83
N ILE A 154 -1.79 -4.80 7.11
CA ILE A 154 -2.59 -5.89 6.50
C ILE A 154 -3.35 -6.67 7.59
N GLN A 155 -2.70 -7.01 8.70
CA GLN A 155 -3.34 -7.68 9.83
C GLN A 155 -4.47 -6.83 10.42
N ASN A 156 -4.21 -5.55 10.68
CA ASN A 156 -5.22 -4.61 11.18
C ASN A 156 -6.40 -4.45 10.20
N LEU A 157 -6.12 -4.36 8.90
CA LEU A 157 -7.15 -4.28 7.87
C LEU A 157 -8.05 -5.53 7.89
N ALA A 158 -7.44 -6.72 7.93
CA ALA A 158 -8.16 -7.99 8.00
C ALA A 158 -9.08 -8.05 9.23
N GLU A 159 -8.56 -7.66 10.39
CA GLU A 159 -9.26 -7.76 11.67
C GLU A 159 -10.34 -6.68 11.84
N GLN A 160 -9.97 -5.41 11.64
CA GLN A 160 -10.84 -4.27 11.96
C GLN A 160 -11.87 -3.97 10.86
N THR A 161 -11.55 -4.29 9.60
CA THR A 161 -12.45 -3.97 8.48
C THR A 161 -13.24 -5.19 8.00
N PHE A 162 -12.60 -6.36 7.96
CA PHE A 162 -13.17 -7.57 7.37
C PHE A 162 -13.57 -8.62 8.40
N ASN A 163 -13.23 -8.40 9.67
CA ASN A 163 -13.45 -9.35 10.76
C ASN A 163 -12.84 -10.74 10.45
N TYR A 164 -11.60 -10.75 9.96
CA TYR A 164 -10.81 -11.96 9.72
C TYR A 164 -9.63 -12.05 10.66
N ARG A 165 -9.29 -13.26 11.09
CA ARG A 165 -8.02 -13.52 11.77
C ARG A 165 -6.94 -13.81 10.73
N LEU A 166 -5.79 -13.16 10.86
CA LEU A 166 -4.68 -13.30 9.94
C LEU A 166 -3.36 -13.47 10.69
N SER A 167 -2.67 -14.58 10.44
CA SER A 167 -1.35 -14.79 11.07
C SER A 167 -0.32 -13.79 10.53
N PRO A 168 0.72 -13.41 11.33
CA PRO A 168 1.82 -12.56 10.84
C PRO A 168 2.52 -13.14 9.61
N GLN A 169 2.58 -14.47 9.51
CA GLN A 169 3.18 -15.16 8.36
C GLN A 169 2.32 -14.99 7.10
N THR A 170 1.00 -15.15 7.21
CA THR A 170 0.08 -14.95 6.08
C THR A 170 0.06 -13.49 5.64
N ALA A 171 0.11 -12.54 6.59
CA ALA A 171 0.22 -11.11 6.27
C ALA A 171 1.52 -10.79 5.53
N ALA A 172 2.64 -11.40 5.93
CA ALA A 172 3.91 -11.24 5.24
C ALA A 172 3.84 -11.76 3.79
N VAL A 173 3.24 -12.93 3.57
CA VAL A 173 3.05 -13.49 2.22
C VAL A 173 2.22 -12.53 1.34
N LEU A 174 1.13 -11.98 1.86
CA LEU A 174 0.30 -11.00 1.15
C LEU A 174 1.09 -9.72 0.82
N GLY A 175 1.75 -9.14 1.81
CA GLY A 175 2.53 -7.91 1.65
C GLY A 175 3.69 -8.05 0.67
N GLU A 176 4.39 -9.18 0.72
CA GLU A 176 5.49 -9.48 -0.19
C GLU A 176 5.02 -9.74 -1.63
N HIS A 177 3.85 -10.37 -1.80
CA HIS A 177 3.31 -10.67 -3.13
C HIS A 177 2.64 -9.47 -3.81
N ILE A 178 1.82 -8.72 -3.06
CA ILE A 178 1.07 -7.59 -3.61
C ILE A 178 1.93 -6.31 -3.59
N GLY A 179 2.86 -6.22 -2.64
CA GLY A 179 3.62 -5.00 -2.39
C GLY A 179 2.79 -3.94 -1.66
N ASN A 180 3.18 -2.69 -1.79
CA ASN A 180 2.58 -1.54 -1.09
C ASN A 180 1.37 -0.94 -1.84
N ASP A 181 0.67 -1.75 -2.63
CA ASP A 181 -0.60 -1.36 -3.27
C ASP A 181 -1.77 -1.64 -2.31
N LEU A 182 -2.07 -0.66 -1.46
CA LEU A 182 -3.11 -0.78 -0.43
C LEU A 182 -4.50 -1.00 -1.02
N SER A 183 -4.79 -0.41 -2.18
CA SER A 183 -6.05 -0.56 -2.89
C SER A 183 -6.25 -1.98 -3.39
N ARG A 184 -5.20 -2.59 -3.91
CA ARG A 184 -5.20 -3.98 -4.36
C ARG A 184 -5.38 -4.94 -3.18
N ILE A 185 -4.63 -4.74 -2.08
CA ILE A 185 -4.78 -5.55 -0.86
C ILE A 185 -6.23 -5.49 -0.36
N TYR A 186 -6.80 -4.29 -0.29
CA TYR A 186 -8.18 -4.10 0.13
C TYR A 186 -9.17 -4.85 -0.79
N THR A 187 -8.98 -4.77 -2.10
CA THR A 187 -9.82 -5.44 -3.10
C THR A 187 -9.74 -6.95 -2.97
N GLU A 188 -8.56 -7.52 -2.67
CA GLU A 188 -8.42 -8.96 -2.44
C GLU A 188 -9.24 -9.39 -1.20
N PHE A 189 -9.21 -8.64 -0.11
CA PHE A 189 -10.06 -8.93 1.05
C PHE A 189 -11.56 -8.79 0.74
N GLN A 190 -11.96 -7.83 -0.10
CA GLN A 190 -13.37 -7.73 -0.55
C GLN A 190 -13.81 -8.97 -1.33
N LYS A 191 -12.97 -9.52 -2.19
CA LYS A 191 -13.25 -10.78 -2.89
C LYS A 191 -13.41 -11.94 -1.91
N LEU A 192 -12.57 -12.00 -0.87
CA LEU A 192 -12.67 -13.04 0.16
C LEU A 192 -14.02 -12.95 0.91
N GLN A 193 -14.57 -11.77 1.15
CA GLN A 193 -15.89 -11.60 1.81
C GLN A 193 -17.04 -12.29 1.09
N VAL A 194 -16.92 -12.49 -0.24
CA VAL A 194 -17.95 -13.16 -1.03
C VAL A 194 -17.98 -14.68 -0.76
N VAL A 195 -16.83 -15.26 -0.39
CA VAL A 195 -16.66 -16.72 -0.33
C VAL A 195 -16.27 -17.24 1.05
N ILE A 196 -15.78 -16.38 1.94
CA ILE A 196 -15.31 -16.75 3.28
C ILE A 196 -16.18 -16.04 4.34
N PRO A 197 -16.78 -16.77 5.28
CA PRO A 197 -17.57 -16.16 6.36
C PRO A 197 -16.73 -15.23 7.26
N ALA A 198 -17.35 -14.15 7.75
CA ALA A 198 -16.73 -13.28 8.75
C ALA A 198 -16.38 -14.09 10.03
N GLY A 199 -15.29 -13.67 10.70
CA GLY A 199 -14.75 -14.38 11.88
C GLY A 199 -13.83 -15.56 11.56
N SER A 200 -13.69 -15.92 10.27
CA SER A 200 -12.80 -16.99 9.82
C SER A 200 -11.32 -16.60 9.96
N GLU A 201 -10.47 -17.59 10.02
CA GLU A 201 -9.03 -17.42 9.87
C GLU A 201 -8.63 -17.52 8.39
N ILE A 202 -7.94 -16.51 7.89
CA ILE A 202 -7.37 -16.53 6.53
C ILE A 202 -6.02 -17.25 6.61
N THR A 203 -6.04 -18.49 6.18
CA THR A 203 -4.85 -19.35 6.11
C THR A 203 -4.11 -19.15 4.78
N PRO A 204 -2.83 -19.57 4.68
CA PRO A 204 -2.12 -19.59 3.41
C PRO A 204 -2.86 -20.35 2.29
N ASP A 205 -3.58 -21.44 2.61
CA ASP A 205 -4.37 -22.20 1.64
C ASP A 205 -5.54 -21.39 1.05
N ILE A 206 -6.17 -20.55 1.88
CA ILE A 206 -7.24 -19.63 1.43
C ILE A 206 -6.65 -18.55 0.52
N VAL A 207 -5.47 -18.01 0.89
CA VAL A 207 -4.76 -17.03 0.08
C VAL A 207 -4.39 -17.63 -1.28
N GLU A 208 -3.86 -18.84 -1.30
CA GLU A 208 -3.55 -19.56 -2.54
C GLU A 208 -4.80 -19.74 -3.41
N LYS A 209 -5.85 -20.28 -2.85
CA LYS A 209 -7.06 -20.66 -3.57
C LYS A 209 -7.82 -19.47 -4.17
N TYR A 210 -7.90 -18.35 -3.44
CA TYR A 210 -8.79 -17.24 -3.81
C TYR A 210 -8.06 -15.97 -4.26
N ILE A 211 -6.80 -15.77 -3.84
CA ILE A 211 -5.98 -14.63 -4.25
C ILE A 211 -4.97 -15.05 -5.34
N GLY A 212 -4.78 -16.36 -5.53
CA GLY A 212 -3.88 -16.89 -6.55
C GLY A 212 -2.41 -16.83 -6.16
N ILE A 213 -2.12 -16.78 -4.87
CA ILE A 213 -0.76 -16.83 -4.32
C ILE A 213 -0.48 -18.27 -3.94
N SER A 214 0.17 -19.01 -4.81
CA SER A 214 0.47 -20.43 -4.58
C SER A 214 1.32 -20.65 -3.32
N LYS A 215 0.88 -21.60 -2.47
CA LYS A 215 1.59 -21.99 -1.26
C LYS A 215 2.78 -22.89 -1.56
N GLU A 216 2.68 -23.69 -2.59
CA GLU A 216 3.67 -24.75 -2.82
C GLU A 216 4.92 -24.30 -3.56
N TYR A 217 4.86 -23.21 -4.33
CA TYR A 217 6.01 -22.79 -5.12
C TYR A 217 5.98 -21.29 -5.41
N ASN A 218 6.00 -20.46 -4.35
CA ASN A 218 6.19 -19.03 -4.52
C ASN A 218 7.69 -18.67 -4.44
N ILE A 219 8.01 -17.44 -4.82
CA ILE A 219 9.39 -16.93 -4.82
C ILE A 219 10.05 -16.99 -3.42
N PHE A 220 9.26 -16.92 -2.34
CA PHE A 220 9.78 -16.95 -0.96
C PHE A 220 10.19 -18.38 -0.57
N GLU A 221 9.47 -19.38 -1.04
CA GLU A 221 9.87 -20.78 -0.90
C GLU A 221 11.18 -21.04 -1.67
N LEU A 222 11.35 -20.41 -2.84
CA LEU A 222 12.60 -20.46 -3.58
C LEU A 222 13.72 -19.76 -2.81
N GLN A 223 13.48 -18.57 -2.28
CA GLN A 223 14.45 -17.84 -1.44
C GLN A 223 14.83 -18.65 -0.18
N GLU A 224 13.85 -19.26 0.49
CA GLU A 224 14.09 -20.11 1.65
C GLU A 224 14.92 -21.35 1.28
N ALA A 225 14.58 -22.02 0.19
CA ALA A 225 15.30 -23.20 -0.31
C ALA A 225 16.75 -22.83 -0.68
N LEU A 226 16.95 -21.73 -1.40
CA LEU A 226 18.28 -21.23 -1.76
C LEU A 226 19.06 -20.72 -0.53
N GLY A 227 18.43 -19.99 0.37
CA GLY A 227 19.03 -19.47 1.60
C GLY A 227 19.46 -20.58 2.57
N SER A 228 18.67 -21.63 2.69
CA SER A 228 18.98 -22.82 3.49
C SER A 228 19.87 -23.84 2.76
N ARG A 229 20.23 -23.59 1.49
CA ARG A 229 20.95 -24.52 0.62
C ARG A 229 20.24 -25.88 0.42
N ASN A 230 18.92 -25.89 0.46
CA ASN A 230 18.11 -27.06 0.15
C ASN A 230 17.92 -27.19 -1.37
N LEU A 231 18.91 -27.86 -2.02
CA LEU A 231 18.96 -27.99 -3.48
C LEU A 231 17.75 -28.74 -4.03
N SER A 232 17.33 -29.83 -3.39
CA SER A 232 16.17 -30.60 -3.82
C SER A 232 14.90 -29.73 -3.87
N LYS A 233 14.65 -28.96 -2.81
CA LYS A 233 13.48 -28.06 -2.77
C LYS A 233 13.61 -26.95 -3.81
N ALA A 234 14.80 -26.35 -3.98
CA ALA A 234 15.05 -25.30 -4.97
C ALA A 234 14.76 -25.78 -6.40
N TYR A 235 15.21 -27.00 -6.76
CA TYR A 235 14.95 -27.58 -8.09
C TYR A 235 13.49 -27.91 -8.31
N ASN A 236 12.77 -28.44 -7.32
CA ASN A 236 11.34 -28.72 -7.43
C ASN A 236 10.55 -27.42 -7.68
N ILE A 237 10.89 -26.35 -6.96
CA ILE A 237 10.28 -25.02 -7.15
C ILE A 237 10.59 -24.47 -8.55
N MET A 238 11.84 -24.56 -8.99
CA MET A 238 12.28 -24.14 -10.31
C MET A 238 11.47 -24.87 -11.42
N LEU A 239 11.33 -26.19 -11.31
CA LEU A 239 10.55 -26.97 -12.27
C LEU A 239 9.08 -26.52 -12.32
N ASN A 240 8.47 -26.23 -11.16
CA ASN A 240 7.11 -25.68 -11.12
C ASN A 240 7.03 -24.31 -11.80
N PHE A 241 7.99 -23.43 -11.55
CA PHE A 241 8.04 -22.10 -12.18
C PHE A 241 8.18 -22.20 -13.70
N THR A 242 8.94 -23.16 -14.23
CA THR A 242 9.05 -23.35 -15.69
C THR A 242 7.75 -23.81 -16.33
N LEU A 243 6.86 -24.47 -15.60
CA LEU A 243 5.53 -24.85 -16.05
C LEU A 243 4.52 -23.69 -15.96
N HIS A 244 4.79 -22.70 -15.12
CA HIS A 244 3.88 -21.58 -14.80
C HIS A 244 4.56 -20.21 -14.97
N LEU A 245 5.28 -20.02 -16.10
CA LEU A 245 6.05 -18.78 -16.37
C LEU A 245 5.21 -17.51 -16.45
N LYS A 246 3.93 -17.60 -16.85
CA LYS A 246 3.02 -16.45 -16.86
C LYS A 246 2.77 -15.90 -15.45
N GLU A 247 2.72 -16.78 -14.47
CA GLU A 247 2.50 -16.46 -13.05
C GLU A 247 3.82 -16.09 -12.36
N ASN A 248 4.93 -16.68 -12.83
CA ASN A 248 6.28 -16.49 -12.30
C ASN A 248 7.26 -15.97 -13.38
N PRO A 249 7.10 -14.76 -13.90
CA PRO A 249 7.98 -14.22 -14.92
C PRO A 249 9.44 -14.13 -14.42
N ASN A 250 10.40 -14.51 -15.27
CA ASN A 250 11.83 -14.51 -14.92
C ASN A 250 12.31 -13.16 -14.40
N ILE A 251 11.90 -12.05 -15.01
CA ILE A 251 12.29 -10.70 -14.58
C ILE A 251 11.87 -10.43 -13.14
N ARG A 252 10.66 -10.84 -12.73
CA ARG A 252 10.17 -10.72 -11.36
C ARG A 252 10.97 -11.61 -10.41
N THR A 253 11.20 -12.87 -10.79
CA THR A 253 12.01 -13.83 -10.01
C THR A 253 13.41 -13.30 -9.77
N ILE A 254 14.10 -12.78 -10.81
CA ILE A 254 15.44 -12.18 -10.71
C ILE A 254 15.44 -10.98 -9.75
N THR A 255 14.48 -10.07 -9.90
CA THR A 255 14.37 -8.88 -9.03
C THR A 255 14.21 -9.25 -7.56
N MET A 256 13.38 -10.24 -7.27
CA MET A 256 13.12 -10.71 -5.90
C MET A 256 14.33 -11.44 -5.31
N LEU A 257 15.02 -12.27 -6.11
CA LEU A 257 16.27 -12.92 -5.68
C LEU A 257 17.39 -11.90 -5.47
N TYR A 258 17.50 -10.88 -6.34
CA TYR A 258 18.47 -9.80 -6.14
C TYR A 258 18.24 -9.09 -4.81
N SER A 259 17.00 -8.69 -4.51
CA SER A 259 16.67 -8.04 -3.23
C SER A 259 17.03 -8.92 -2.03
N PHE A 260 16.75 -10.22 -2.11
CA PHE A 260 17.05 -11.20 -1.07
C PHE A 260 18.57 -11.30 -0.80
N TYR A 261 19.37 -11.53 -1.83
CA TYR A 261 20.83 -11.65 -1.67
C TYR A 261 21.51 -10.31 -1.36
N HIS A 262 20.98 -9.21 -1.85
CA HIS A 262 21.48 -7.88 -1.50
C HIS A 262 21.32 -7.56 0.00
N LYS A 263 20.22 -7.99 0.63
CA LYS A 263 20.06 -7.89 2.09
C LYS A 263 21.12 -8.69 2.84
N MET A 264 21.51 -9.88 2.35
CA MET A 264 22.59 -10.69 2.95
C MET A 264 23.95 -9.99 2.81
N ILE A 265 24.25 -9.37 1.67
CA ILE A 265 25.46 -8.56 1.49
C ILE A 265 25.48 -7.40 2.49
N ARG A 266 24.39 -6.67 2.62
CA ARG A 266 24.26 -5.59 3.60
C ARG A 266 24.48 -6.10 5.03
N TYR A 267 23.98 -7.28 5.37
CA TYR A 267 24.23 -7.91 6.65
C TYR A 267 25.73 -8.17 6.88
N HIS A 268 26.45 -8.75 5.91
CA HIS A 268 27.88 -9.00 6.05
C HIS A 268 28.70 -7.71 6.18
N LEU A 269 28.35 -6.65 5.44
CA LEU A 269 29.03 -5.36 5.47
C LEU A 269 28.72 -4.51 6.70
N SER A 270 27.60 -4.76 7.39
CA SER A 270 27.27 -4.01 8.59
C SER A 270 28.19 -4.37 9.75
N PRO A 271 28.89 -3.42 10.37
CA PRO A 271 29.68 -3.66 11.59
C PRO A 271 28.75 -3.90 12.81
N ASP A 272 27.55 -3.31 12.81
CA ASP A 272 26.56 -3.45 13.85
C ASP A 272 25.56 -4.56 13.51
N LYS A 273 25.34 -5.48 14.46
CA LYS A 273 24.40 -6.60 14.39
C LYS A 273 23.28 -6.48 15.43
N SER A 274 23.10 -5.28 15.99
CA SER A 274 22.01 -5.01 16.90
C SER A 274 20.63 -5.22 16.25
N ASN A 275 19.61 -5.41 17.06
CA ASN A 275 18.23 -5.57 16.54
C ASN A 275 17.79 -4.41 15.67
N ASP A 276 18.21 -3.18 15.96
CA ASP A 276 17.85 -2.00 15.17
C ASP A 276 18.58 -1.96 13.82
N ALA A 277 19.86 -2.36 13.79
CA ALA A 277 20.60 -2.54 12.55
C ALA A 277 19.98 -3.67 11.67
N LEU A 278 19.60 -4.79 12.29
CA LEU A 278 18.93 -5.89 11.59
C LEU A 278 17.57 -5.47 11.01
N ARG A 279 16.80 -4.67 11.76
CA ARG A 279 15.54 -4.10 11.25
C ARG A 279 15.76 -3.17 10.05
N THR A 280 16.85 -2.41 10.07
CA THR A 280 17.21 -1.53 8.95
C THR A 280 17.60 -2.32 7.69
N ILE A 281 18.20 -3.51 7.86
CA ILE A 281 18.65 -4.36 6.74
C ILE A 281 17.52 -5.22 6.19
N PHE A 282 16.81 -5.94 7.06
CA PHE A 282 15.82 -6.94 6.67
C PHE A 282 14.37 -6.43 6.74
N GLY A 283 14.12 -5.30 7.39
CA GLY A 283 12.79 -4.77 7.69
C GLY A 283 12.31 -5.16 9.09
N ASN A 284 11.15 -4.67 9.50
CA ASN A 284 10.57 -4.96 10.80
C ASN A 284 9.87 -6.34 10.80
N LEU A 285 10.66 -7.40 10.86
CA LEU A 285 10.21 -8.78 10.82
C LEU A 285 10.03 -9.36 12.23
N PRO A 286 9.13 -10.35 12.42
CA PRO A 286 9.07 -11.14 13.64
C PRO A 286 10.44 -11.74 14.00
N PRO A 287 10.78 -11.89 15.29
CA PRO A 287 12.08 -12.38 15.72
C PRO A 287 12.49 -13.73 15.10
N SER A 288 11.55 -14.65 14.91
CA SER A 288 11.79 -15.95 14.27
C SER A 288 12.17 -15.83 12.79
N ILE A 289 11.53 -14.94 12.06
CA ILE A 289 11.82 -14.69 10.64
C ILE A 289 13.15 -13.93 10.54
N MET A 290 13.40 -12.98 11.44
CA MET A 290 14.68 -12.26 11.51
C MET A 290 15.85 -13.23 11.74
N ALA A 291 15.74 -14.12 12.73
CA ALA A 291 16.76 -15.14 13.03
C ALA A 291 16.98 -16.07 11.82
N ARG A 292 15.93 -16.45 11.11
CA ARG A 292 16.01 -17.25 9.89
C ARG A 292 16.79 -16.53 8.78
N ASN A 293 16.50 -15.25 8.52
CA ASN A 293 17.22 -14.46 7.52
C ASN A 293 18.70 -14.27 7.87
N VAL A 294 19.03 -14.08 9.14
CA VAL A 294 20.41 -14.06 9.64
C VAL A 294 21.08 -15.41 9.39
N GLY A 295 20.37 -16.51 9.64
CA GLY A 295 20.85 -17.86 9.33
C GLY A 295 21.17 -18.03 7.85
N PHE A 296 20.30 -17.56 6.95
CA PHE A 296 20.57 -17.59 5.51
C PHE A 296 21.80 -16.78 5.12
N ALA A 297 21.96 -15.59 5.69
CA ALA A 297 23.17 -14.78 5.44
C ALA A 297 24.44 -15.50 5.89
N ASN A 298 24.41 -16.17 7.04
CA ASN A 298 25.54 -16.93 7.57
C ASN A 298 25.87 -18.20 6.75
N ASN A 299 24.93 -18.75 6.00
CA ASN A 299 25.15 -19.88 5.09
C ASN A 299 25.91 -19.49 3.80
N HIS A 300 26.14 -18.21 3.57
CA HIS A 300 26.77 -17.70 2.34
C HIS A 300 27.96 -16.79 2.67
N THR A 301 29.09 -17.01 2.03
CA THR A 301 30.26 -16.13 2.13
C THR A 301 30.10 -14.92 1.20
N MET A 302 30.82 -13.82 1.47
CA MET A 302 30.82 -12.64 0.60
C MET A 302 31.21 -12.94 -0.85
N PRO A 303 32.27 -13.76 -1.16
CA PRO A 303 32.57 -14.13 -2.53
C PRO A 303 31.40 -14.87 -3.22
N GLN A 304 30.73 -15.77 -2.51
CA GLN A 304 29.55 -16.47 -3.03
C GLN A 304 28.39 -15.49 -3.35
N LEU A 305 28.05 -14.60 -2.43
CA LEU A 305 27.01 -13.60 -2.63
C LEU A 305 27.32 -12.69 -3.82
N THR A 306 28.57 -12.24 -3.95
CA THR A 306 29.01 -11.41 -5.08
C THR A 306 28.84 -12.15 -6.41
N ARG A 307 29.22 -13.45 -6.44
CA ARG A 307 29.08 -14.28 -7.63
C ARG A 307 27.59 -14.50 -7.99
N ILE A 308 26.72 -14.72 -7.00
CA ILE A 308 25.28 -14.86 -7.21
C ILE A 308 24.69 -13.57 -7.81
N ILE A 309 25.07 -12.39 -7.29
CA ILE A 309 24.62 -11.10 -7.86
C ILE A 309 25.08 -10.95 -9.32
N SER A 310 26.30 -11.40 -9.65
CA SER A 310 26.80 -11.38 -11.04
C SER A 310 25.99 -12.29 -11.95
N ILE A 311 25.62 -13.49 -11.47
CA ILE A 311 24.75 -14.41 -12.20
C ILE A 311 23.37 -13.76 -12.42
N LEU A 312 22.76 -13.23 -11.39
CA LEU A 312 21.43 -12.56 -11.52
C LEU A 312 21.46 -11.43 -12.54
N ARG A 313 22.52 -10.62 -12.57
CA ARG A 313 22.71 -9.57 -13.58
C ARG A 313 22.86 -10.15 -15.00
N GLU A 314 23.62 -11.22 -15.17
CA GLU A 314 23.76 -11.91 -16.47
C GLU A 314 22.39 -12.34 -17.00
N TYR A 315 21.58 -12.98 -16.16
CA TYR A 315 20.28 -13.49 -16.57
C TYR A 315 19.20 -12.39 -16.72
N ASP A 316 19.31 -11.29 -16.00
CA ASP A 316 18.47 -10.12 -16.24
C ASP A 316 18.67 -9.56 -17.67
N LEU A 317 19.92 -9.51 -18.14
CA LEU A 317 20.23 -9.10 -19.49
C LEU A 317 19.74 -10.11 -20.54
N LYS A 318 19.93 -11.41 -20.30
CA LYS A 318 19.46 -12.49 -21.19
C LYS A 318 17.94 -12.48 -21.33
N CYS A 319 17.19 -12.31 -20.24
CA CYS A 319 15.74 -12.22 -20.27
C CYS A 319 15.22 -10.96 -21.01
N LYS A 320 16.06 -9.96 -21.18
CA LYS A 320 15.77 -8.75 -21.98
C LYS A 320 16.24 -8.87 -23.44
N GLY A 321 16.68 -10.07 -23.84
CA GLY A 321 17.11 -10.37 -25.23
C GLY A 321 18.55 -9.99 -25.55
N VAL A 322 19.39 -9.70 -24.55
CA VAL A 322 20.82 -9.44 -24.78
C VAL A 322 21.57 -10.76 -24.78
N ASP A 323 22.25 -11.06 -25.88
CA ASP A 323 23.11 -12.26 -26.07
C ASP A 323 22.43 -13.60 -25.76
N SER A 324 21.11 -13.71 -25.96
CA SER A 324 20.38 -14.94 -25.75
C SER A 324 19.20 -15.11 -26.72
N SER A 325 19.09 -16.34 -27.26
CA SER A 325 17.93 -16.85 -28.01
C SER A 325 17.19 -17.96 -27.25
N ASN A 326 17.59 -18.26 -26.02
CA ASN A 326 16.97 -19.31 -25.20
C ASN A 326 15.59 -18.87 -24.73
N ASP A 327 14.70 -19.84 -24.53
CA ASP A 327 13.40 -19.58 -23.96
C ASP A 327 13.50 -19.30 -22.43
N ASP A 328 12.46 -18.69 -21.89
CA ASP A 328 12.41 -18.28 -20.49
C ASP A 328 12.54 -19.47 -19.52
N ALA A 329 12.06 -20.68 -19.87
CA ALA A 329 12.15 -21.86 -19.03
C ALA A 329 13.60 -22.32 -18.91
N GLU A 330 14.32 -22.34 -20.02
CA GLU A 330 15.75 -22.74 -20.04
C GLU A 330 16.62 -21.72 -19.31
N LEU A 331 16.35 -20.41 -19.48
CA LEU A 331 17.06 -19.36 -18.76
C LEU A 331 16.88 -19.48 -17.24
N LEU A 332 15.66 -19.80 -16.78
CA LEU A 332 15.41 -20.01 -15.35
C LEU A 332 16.15 -21.22 -14.80
N LYS A 333 16.11 -22.35 -15.50
CA LYS A 333 16.83 -23.59 -15.11
C LYS A 333 18.33 -23.34 -14.98
N GLU A 334 18.92 -22.73 -15.99
CA GLU A 334 20.34 -22.44 -16.04
C GLU A 334 20.77 -21.48 -14.93
N MET A 335 19.96 -20.43 -14.69
CA MET A 335 20.20 -19.46 -13.63
C MET A 335 20.20 -20.13 -12.24
N ILE A 336 19.15 -20.89 -11.91
CA ILE A 336 19.04 -21.55 -10.60
C ILE A 336 20.14 -22.59 -10.43
N TYR A 337 20.47 -23.34 -11.48
CA TYR A 337 21.59 -24.27 -11.47
C TYR A 337 22.91 -23.56 -11.11
N LYS A 338 23.24 -22.45 -11.78
CA LYS A 338 24.47 -21.69 -11.50
C LYS A 338 24.47 -21.14 -10.06
N ILE A 339 23.34 -20.60 -9.57
CA ILE A 339 23.25 -20.09 -8.20
C ILE A 339 23.49 -21.18 -7.16
N THR A 340 22.95 -22.37 -7.38
CA THR A 340 23.07 -23.48 -6.43
C THR A 340 24.47 -24.10 -6.40
N HIS A 341 25.33 -23.85 -7.40
CA HIS A 341 26.69 -24.36 -7.50
C HIS A 341 27.76 -23.30 -7.18
N VAL A 342 27.38 -22.19 -6.59
CA VAL A 342 28.26 -21.21 -5.96
C VAL A 342 28.54 -21.64 -4.52
#